data_e0a4cac5751fb09ecb2bae779ee45055
#
_entry.id   e0a4cac5751fb09ecb2bae779ee45055
#
_cell.length_a   1.000
_cell.length_b   1.000
_cell.length_c   1.000
_cell.angle_alpha   90.00
_cell.angle_beta   90.00
_cell.angle_gamma   90.00
#
_symmetry.space_group_name_H-M   'P 1'
#
loop_
_entity.id
_entity.type
_entity.pdbx_description
1 polymer ?
#
loop_
_entity_poly.entity_id
_entity_poly.type
_entity_poly.pdbx_seq_one_letter_code
_entity_poly.pdbx_strand_id
1 'polypeptide(L)'
;MRKTILLALFLALTGGARAQKAAGQQEARMRRGLATITVEAAKAHIYFLANDLLKGRKAGEEGSQLAAEYILSRMREQGVPPLLQDYGQSFEAVSKATLGRPRWMVEPDSVLPVKSGRYQRLALRNILGAIRGQRPDEYIVVGAHLDHEGMNPLLEGDPIYNGADDNASGVSAVLQIMKAFAESAVKPLRTVVFAFWDGEEEGLLGSRYFTETFPNIDRVKGYINFDMIGRDHKPEIPEYMVYFYTGSHPEYADWLRADLRRYALALQPDYRPWDYPVGGSDNGSFARKGVPLVWFHT
;
A
#
# COMPACT_ATOMS: atom_id res chain seq x y z
N MET A 1 -6.80 -0.07 14.69
CA MET A 1 -5.76 -0.83 13.95
C MET A 1 -4.85 -1.49 14.96
N ARG A 2 -4.80 -2.76 14.95
CA ARG A 2 -4.07 -3.54 15.94
C ARG A 2 -2.63 -3.76 15.45
N LYS A 3 -1.64 -3.68 16.35
CA LYS A 3 -0.19 -3.86 16.11
C LYS A 3 0.17 -5.09 15.26
N THR A 4 -0.80 -5.88 14.95
CA THR A 4 -0.71 -7.29 14.59
C THR A 4 -0.51 -7.56 13.10
N ILE A 5 -1.10 -6.77 12.22
CA ILE A 5 -1.07 -7.01 10.76
C ILE A 5 0.32 -6.73 10.15
N LEU A 6 1.10 -5.92 10.84
CA LEU A 6 2.39 -5.41 10.38
C LEU A 6 3.58 -6.34 10.61
N LEU A 7 3.40 -7.40 11.38
CA LEU A 7 4.49 -8.25 11.85
C LEU A 7 4.93 -9.33 10.85
N ALA A 8 4.00 -9.85 10.07
CA ALA A 8 4.24 -10.96 9.14
C ALA A 8 5.23 -10.64 8.02
N LEU A 9 5.44 -9.36 7.74
CA LEU A 9 6.24 -8.88 6.61
C LEU A 9 7.75 -8.88 6.83
N PHE A 10 8.21 -8.87 8.07
CA PHE A 10 9.63 -8.67 8.38
C PHE A 10 10.48 -9.92 8.20
N LEU A 11 9.88 -11.11 8.28
CA LEU A 11 10.61 -12.37 8.45
C LEU A 11 10.96 -13.12 7.16
N ALA A 12 10.28 -12.87 6.07
CA ALA A 12 10.52 -13.54 4.78
C ALA A 12 11.88 -13.21 4.13
N LEU A 13 12.71 -12.37 4.75
CA LEU A 13 13.86 -11.75 4.09
C LEU A 13 15.24 -12.20 4.60
N THR A 14 15.32 -13.12 5.55
CA THR A 14 16.61 -13.50 6.14
C THR A 14 16.95 -14.97 5.96
N GLY A 15 17.58 -15.31 4.86
CA GLY A 15 18.13 -16.64 4.61
C GLY A 15 19.56 -16.81 5.12
N GLY A 16 19.80 -17.89 5.87
CA GLY A 16 21.09 -18.57 5.98
C GLY A 16 22.03 -18.18 7.11
N ALA A 17 22.22 -19.12 7.98
CA ALA A 17 23.06 -19.19 9.18
C ALA A 17 24.45 -18.57 9.07
N ARG A 18 24.69 -17.54 9.85
CA ARG A 18 25.94 -17.39 10.61
C ARG A 18 25.59 -16.92 12.03
N ALA A 19 25.63 -17.89 12.89
CA ALA A 19 25.73 -17.79 14.33
C ALA A 19 24.52 -17.14 15.07
N GLN A 20 24.03 -17.87 16.00
CA GLN A 20 23.02 -17.53 16.99
C GLN A 20 23.12 -16.13 17.59
N LYS A 21 24.35 -15.57 17.68
CA LYS A 21 24.60 -14.22 18.21
C LYS A 21 24.22 -13.10 17.24
N ALA A 22 24.50 -13.27 15.95
CA ALA A 22 24.10 -12.31 14.92
C ALA A 22 22.55 -12.34 14.72
N ALA A 23 21.96 -13.54 14.80
CA ALA A 23 20.51 -13.73 14.75
C ALA A 23 19.83 -13.04 15.96
N GLY A 24 20.37 -13.15 17.16
CA GLY A 24 19.82 -12.48 18.34
C GLY A 24 19.90 -10.96 18.26
N GLN A 25 20.98 -10.41 17.71
CA GLN A 25 21.10 -8.95 17.48
C GLN A 25 20.13 -8.46 16.41
N GLN A 26 19.95 -9.22 15.35
CA GLN A 26 18.99 -8.88 14.30
C GLN A 26 17.55 -8.92 14.84
N GLU A 27 17.19 -9.95 15.60
CA GLU A 27 15.89 -10.05 16.26
C GLU A 27 15.64 -8.85 17.20
N ALA A 28 16.62 -8.45 18.01
CA ALA A 28 16.48 -7.29 18.88
C ALA A 28 16.25 -5.98 18.10
N ARG A 29 16.94 -5.83 16.96
CA ARG A 29 16.73 -4.68 16.06
C ARG A 29 15.31 -4.70 15.45
N MET A 30 14.86 -5.86 14.99
CA MET A 30 13.49 -6.04 14.47
C MET A 30 12.46 -5.68 15.52
N ARG A 31 12.57 -6.19 16.74
CA ARG A 31 11.67 -5.88 17.86
C ARG A 31 11.64 -4.38 18.18
N ARG A 32 12.77 -3.70 18.10
CA ARG A 32 12.84 -2.25 18.26
C ARG A 32 12.03 -1.53 17.18
N GLY A 33 12.20 -1.90 15.91
CA GLY A 33 11.38 -1.35 14.83
C GLY A 33 9.89 -1.61 15.04
N LEU A 34 9.52 -2.86 15.36
CA LEU A 34 8.14 -3.24 15.61
C LEU A 34 7.51 -2.48 16.79
N ALA A 35 8.30 -2.14 17.81
CA ALA A 35 7.81 -1.36 18.95
C ALA A 35 7.38 0.08 18.56
N THR A 36 7.79 0.58 17.40
CA THR A 36 7.34 1.89 16.89
C THR A 36 5.93 1.88 16.33
N ILE A 37 5.37 0.68 16.07
CA ILE A 37 4.00 0.51 15.62
C ILE A 37 3.07 0.65 16.81
N THR A 38 2.25 1.70 16.81
CA THR A 38 1.38 2.01 17.95
C THR A 38 -0.03 2.37 17.47
N VAL A 39 -1.01 2.17 18.35
CA VAL A 39 -2.39 2.58 18.10
C VAL A 39 -2.48 4.11 17.97
N GLU A 40 -1.72 4.84 18.77
CA GLU A 40 -1.69 6.30 18.79
C GLU A 40 -1.17 6.86 17.46
N ALA A 41 -0.11 6.24 16.90
CA ALA A 41 0.39 6.60 15.58
C ALA A 41 -0.64 6.27 14.48
N ALA A 42 -1.29 5.11 14.57
CA ALA A 42 -2.37 4.75 13.64
C ALA A 42 -3.49 5.78 13.65
N LYS A 43 -3.98 6.13 14.84
CA LYS A 43 -5.02 7.16 15.02
C LYS A 43 -4.59 8.51 14.45
N ALA A 44 -3.36 8.94 14.72
CA ALA A 44 -2.86 10.23 14.23
C ALA A 44 -2.86 10.29 12.69
N HIS A 45 -2.43 9.20 12.01
CA HIS A 45 -2.47 9.13 10.55
C HIS A 45 -3.90 9.15 10.03
N ILE A 46 -4.78 8.33 10.60
CA ILE A 46 -6.18 8.20 10.15
C ILE A 46 -6.94 9.52 10.40
N TYR A 47 -6.83 10.13 11.58
CA TYR A 47 -7.49 11.40 11.87
C TYR A 47 -7.06 12.54 10.95
N PHE A 48 -5.79 12.57 10.53
CA PHE A 48 -5.35 13.54 9.55
C PHE A 48 -5.95 13.25 8.18
N LEU A 49 -5.79 12.01 7.68
CA LEU A 49 -6.19 11.64 6.33
C LEU A 49 -7.72 11.65 6.14
N ALA A 50 -8.48 11.30 7.16
CA ALA A 50 -9.94 11.32 7.14
C ALA A 50 -10.55 12.65 7.62
N ASN A 51 -9.75 13.72 7.73
CA ASN A 51 -10.24 15.02 8.14
C ASN A 51 -11.05 15.69 7.03
N ASP A 52 -12.12 16.38 7.40
CA ASP A 52 -13.02 17.10 6.47
C ASP A 52 -12.29 18.11 5.59
N LEU A 53 -11.18 18.68 6.07
CA LEU A 53 -10.35 19.60 5.31
C LEU A 53 -9.74 18.97 4.05
N LEU A 54 -9.61 17.63 4.02
CA LEU A 54 -9.14 16.90 2.84
C LEU A 54 -10.29 16.58 1.86
N LYS A 55 -11.53 16.96 2.18
CA LYS A 55 -12.68 16.86 1.27
C LYS A 55 -12.82 15.47 0.64
N GLY A 56 -12.52 14.42 1.42
CA GLY A 56 -12.58 13.03 0.95
C GLY A 56 -11.51 12.64 -0.08
N ARG A 57 -10.42 13.37 -0.20
CA ARG A 57 -9.19 13.04 -0.96
C ARG A 57 -9.41 12.60 -2.40
N LYS A 58 -10.39 13.18 -3.10
CA LYS A 58 -10.67 12.76 -4.47
C LYS A 58 -9.44 12.89 -5.38
N ALA A 59 -9.22 11.86 -6.18
CA ALA A 59 -8.10 11.79 -7.12
C ALA A 59 -8.00 13.02 -8.01
N GLY A 60 -6.81 13.62 -8.09
CA GLY A 60 -6.56 14.85 -8.86
C GLY A 60 -7.03 16.15 -8.22
N GLU A 61 -7.70 16.11 -7.05
CA GLU A 61 -8.15 17.29 -6.32
C GLU A 61 -7.19 17.68 -5.18
N GLU A 62 -7.43 18.85 -4.56
CA GLU A 62 -6.60 19.41 -3.49
C GLU A 62 -6.42 18.43 -2.31
N GLY A 63 -7.48 17.71 -1.95
CA GLY A 63 -7.44 16.76 -0.83
C GLY A 63 -6.48 15.60 -1.02
N SER A 64 -6.42 15.00 -2.22
CA SER A 64 -5.45 13.95 -2.52
C SER A 64 -4.02 14.50 -2.58
N GLN A 65 -3.83 15.74 -3.07
CA GLN A 65 -2.53 16.40 -3.07
C GLN A 65 -2.04 16.68 -1.64
N LEU A 66 -2.91 17.14 -0.74
CA LEU A 66 -2.57 17.32 0.69
C LEU A 66 -2.22 15.99 1.37
N ALA A 67 -2.95 14.92 1.07
CA ALA A 67 -2.62 13.58 1.56
C ALA A 67 -1.24 13.12 1.06
N ALA A 68 -0.92 13.36 -0.22
CA ALA A 68 0.38 13.06 -0.80
C ALA A 68 1.51 13.84 -0.12
N GLU A 69 1.33 15.15 0.14
CA GLU A 69 2.33 15.96 0.87
C GLU A 69 2.50 15.51 2.33
N TYR A 70 1.42 15.10 2.98
CA TYR A 70 1.50 14.51 4.31
C TYR A 70 2.36 13.24 4.31
N ILE A 71 2.10 12.31 3.40
CA ILE A 71 2.85 11.07 3.26
C ILE A 71 4.33 11.37 2.98
N LEU A 72 4.60 12.28 2.05
CA LEU A 72 5.94 12.73 1.71
C LEU A 72 6.68 13.32 2.93
N SER A 73 5.99 14.12 3.75
CA SER A 73 6.57 14.65 4.99
C SER A 73 6.99 13.53 5.96
N ARG A 74 6.18 12.46 6.06
CA ARG A 74 6.51 11.29 6.91
C ARG A 74 7.70 10.51 6.37
N MET A 75 7.80 10.33 5.04
CA MET A 75 8.97 9.68 4.41
C MET A 75 10.26 10.44 4.71
N ARG A 76 10.23 11.78 4.55
CA ARG A 76 11.38 12.65 4.82
C ARG A 76 11.79 12.65 6.28
N GLU A 77 10.82 12.74 7.19
CA GLU A 77 11.06 12.66 8.65
C GLU A 77 11.79 11.38 9.05
N GLN A 78 11.45 10.27 8.41
CA GLN A 78 12.01 8.95 8.71
C GLN A 78 13.28 8.66 7.91
N GLY A 79 13.74 9.57 7.07
CA GLY A 79 14.95 9.42 6.26
C GLY A 79 14.87 8.30 5.23
N VAL A 80 13.66 7.93 4.79
CA VAL A 80 13.47 6.92 3.74
C VAL A 80 13.75 7.58 2.39
N PRO A 81 14.71 7.07 1.59
CA PRO A 81 15.04 7.67 0.30
C PRO A 81 13.92 7.48 -0.75
N PRO A 82 13.87 8.33 -1.79
CA PRO A 82 12.98 8.10 -2.91
C PRO A 82 13.35 6.83 -3.68
N LEU A 83 12.37 6.16 -4.28
CA LEU A 83 12.60 5.01 -5.17
C LEU A 83 13.16 5.46 -6.53
N LEU A 84 12.62 6.55 -7.05
CA LEU A 84 13.00 7.14 -8.34
C LEU A 84 13.93 8.36 -8.12
N GLN A 85 14.02 9.25 -9.10
CA GLN A 85 14.77 10.49 -8.95
C GLN A 85 14.20 11.40 -7.86
N ASP A 86 12.87 11.37 -7.69
CA ASP A 86 12.12 12.06 -6.62
C ASP A 86 11.11 11.07 -6.01
N TYR A 87 10.47 11.45 -4.92
CA TYR A 87 9.41 10.66 -4.27
C TYR A 87 8.14 10.58 -5.11
N GLY A 88 7.84 11.64 -5.88
CA GLY A 88 6.65 11.75 -6.70
C GLY A 88 6.82 11.08 -8.06
N GLN A 89 6.00 10.08 -8.37
CA GLN A 89 5.80 9.59 -9.72
C GLN A 89 4.57 10.28 -10.31
N SER A 90 4.77 11.43 -10.95
CA SER A 90 3.68 12.20 -11.59
C SER A 90 3.29 11.59 -12.92
N PHE A 91 1.98 11.54 -13.18
CA PHE A 91 1.44 11.02 -14.43
C PHE A 91 0.08 11.67 -14.75
N GLU A 92 -0.36 11.48 -15.97
CA GLU A 92 -1.65 11.98 -16.46
C GLU A 92 -2.53 10.80 -16.85
N ALA A 93 -3.75 10.76 -16.32
CA ALA A 93 -4.80 9.91 -16.82
C ALA A 93 -5.68 10.68 -17.79
N VAL A 94 -6.07 10.03 -18.89
CA VAL A 94 -6.94 10.63 -19.89
C VAL A 94 -8.16 9.76 -20.13
N SER A 95 -9.32 10.39 -20.31
CA SER A 95 -10.56 9.70 -20.65
C SER A 95 -11.27 10.40 -21.80
N LYS A 96 -11.80 9.60 -22.73
CA LYS A 96 -12.67 10.10 -23.75
C LYS A 96 -13.95 10.62 -23.09
N ALA A 97 -14.33 11.88 -23.35
CA ALA A 97 -15.57 12.44 -22.85
C ALA A 97 -16.75 11.61 -23.39
N THR A 98 -17.38 10.84 -22.53
CA THR A 98 -18.58 10.05 -22.82
C THR A 98 -19.66 10.34 -21.76
N LEU A 99 -20.92 10.10 -22.11
CA LEU A 99 -21.99 10.06 -21.12
C LEU A 99 -21.76 8.83 -20.24
N GLY A 100 -21.64 9.00 -18.92
CA GLY A 100 -21.42 7.94 -17.95
C GLY A 100 -20.08 8.03 -17.22
N ARG A 101 -19.72 6.97 -16.48
CA ARG A 101 -18.45 6.91 -15.74
C ARG A 101 -17.28 6.97 -16.73
N PRO A 102 -16.27 7.83 -16.50
CA PRO A 102 -15.09 7.90 -17.35
C PRO A 102 -14.35 6.56 -17.38
N ARG A 103 -13.79 6.20 -18.53
CA ARG A 103 -12.82 5.11 -18.64
C ARG A 103 -11.44 5.71 -18.81
N TRP A 104 -10.69 5.72 -17.75
CA TRP A 104 -9.36 6.31 -17.70
C TRP A 104 -8.30 5.40 -18.32
N MET A 105 -7.38 6.01 -19.07
CA MET A 105 -6.20 5.39 -19.64
C MET A 105 -4.96 6.05 -19.01
N VAL A 106 -4.00 5.25 -18.59
CA VAL A 106 -2.74 5.70 -17.99
C VAL A 106 -1.53 5.09 -18.68
N GLU A 107 -1.71 4.06 -19.50
CA GLU A 107 -0.66 3.41 -20.25
C GLU A 107 -0.05 4.41 -21.26
N PRO A 108 1.28 4.62 -21.28
CA PRO A 108 1.93 5.63 -22.12
C PRO A 108 1.54 5.54 -23.59
N ASP A 109 1.48 4.33 -24.14
CA ASP A 109 1.11 4.07 -25.54
C ASP A 109 -0.34 4.44 -25.86
N SER A 110 -1.23 4.42 -24.85
CA SER A 110 -2.64 4.83 -24.98
C SER A 110 -2.82 6.34 -24.82
N VAL A 111 -2.01 6.97 -23.97
CA VAL A 111 -2.10 8.40 -23.64
C VAL A 111 -1.46 9.28 -24.73
N LEU A 112 -0.31 8.87 -25.29
CA LEU A 112 0.41 9.66 -26.28
C LEU A 112 -0.39 10.03 -27.53
N PRO A 113 -1.17 9.13 -28.16
CA PRO A 113 -1.93 9.46 -29.37
C PRO A 113 -3.07 10.45 -29.17
N VAL A 114 -3.55 10.60 -27.90
CA VAL A 114 -4.77 11.38 -27.61
C VAL A 114 -4.50 12.80 -27.11
N LYS A 115 -3.22 13.23 -27.07
CA LYS A 115 -2.82 14.55 -26.57
C LYS A 115 -3.46 15.74 -27.31
N SER A 116 -3.93 15.56 -28.53
CA SER A 116 -4.51 16.63 -29.38
C SER A 116 -6.04 16.68 -29.40
N GLY A 117 -6.73 15.77 -28.71
CA GLY A 117 -8.20 15.65 -28.73
C GLY A 117 -8.90 16.34 -27.55
N ARG A 118 -10.25 16.34 -27.60
CA ARG A 118 -11.08 16.74 -26.46
C ARG A 118 -11.20 15.54 -25.49
N TYR A 119 -10.29 15.46 -24.53
CA TYR A 119 -10.26 14.44 -23.50
C TYR A 119 -10.35 15.08 -22.12
N GLN A 120 -11.00 14.39 -21.19
CA GLN A 120 -10.87 14.69 -19.77
C GLN A 120 -9.48 14.27 -19.32
N ARG A 121 -8.89 15.01 -18.39
CA ARG A 121 -7.53 14.77 -17.88
C ARG A 121 -7.54 14.83 -16.37
N LEU A 122 -6.80 13.93 -15.75
CA LEU A 122 -6.47 13.95 -14.34
C LEU A 122 -4.95 13.98 -14.19
N ALA A 123 -4.46 14.95 -13.44
CA ALA A 123 -3.06 14.98 -13.01
C ALA A 123 -2.95 14.27 -11.67
N LEU A 124 -2.18 13.20 -11.63
CA LEU A 124 -2.07 12.28 -10.50
C LEU A 124 -0.61 12.11 -10.08
N ARG A 125 -0.39 11.66 -8.85
CA ARG A 125 0.95 11.48 -8.32
C ARG A 125 1.03 10.37 -7.29
N ASN A 126 1.64 9.24 -7.65
CA ASN A 126 2.06 8.24 -6.67
C ASN A 126 3.21 8.78 -5.81
N ILE A 127 3.28 8.36 -4.54
CA ILE A 127 4.39 8.66 -3.64
C ILE A 127 5.16 7.37 -3.36
N LEU A 128 6.48 7.36 -3.68
CA LEU A 128 7.31 6.17 -3.69
C LEU A 128 8.60 6.39 -2.92
N GLY A 129 8.82 5.59 -1.89
CA GLY A 129 10.09 5.54 -1.15
C GLY A 129 10.63 4.12 -1.09
N ALA A 130 11.94 3.94 -0.83
CA ALA A 130 12.51 2.61 -0.77
C ALA A 130 13.65 2.49 0.25
N ILE A 131 13.70 1.33 0.93
CA ILE A 131 14.85 0.91 1.74
C ILE A 131 15.60 -0.17 0.98
N ARG A 132 16.83 0.16 0.59
CA ARG A 132 17.68 -0.70 -0.25
C ARG A 132 18.08 -1.98 0.47
N GLY A 133 17.83 -3.12 -0.18
CA GLY A 133 18.16 -4.45 0.31
C GLY A 133 19.59 -4.90 0.03
N GLN A 134 19.91 -6.12 0.50
CA GLN A 134 21.16 -6.82 0.18
C GLN A 134 21.22 -7.21 -1.30
N ARG A 135 20.04 -7.58 -1.87
CA ARG A 135 19.80 -7.76 -3.30
C ARG A 135 19.07 -6.53 -3.83
N PRO A 136 19.80 -5.48 -4.20
CA PRO A 136 19.20 -4.16 -4.45
C PRO A 136 18.30 -4.12 -5.69
N ASP A 137 18.47 -5.07 -6.59
CA ASP A 137 17.72 -5.14 -7.86
C ASP A 137 16.54 -6.13 -7.80
N GLU A 138 16.24 -6.71 -6.64
CA GLU A 138 15.02 -7.46 -6.37
C GLU A 138 14.14 -6.64 -5.43
N TYR A 139 12.84 -6.58 -5.70
CA TYR A 139 11.92 -5.69 -5.00
C TYR A 139 10.78 -6.44 -4.33
N ILE A 140 10.37 -5.96 -3.16
CA ILE A 140 9.07 -6.23 -2.54
C ILE A 140 8.37 -4.88 -2.43
N VAL A 141 7.17 -4.79 -2.97
CA VAL A 141 6.36 -3.56 -2.89
C VAL A 141 5.31 -3.72 -1.80
N VAL A 142 5.19 -2.72 -0.95
CA VAL A 142 4.17 -2.62 0.11
C VAL A 142 3.36 -1.37 -0.18
N GLY A 143 2.07 -1.50 -0.41
CA GLY A 143 1.28 -0.38 -0.89
C GLY A 143 -0.12 -0.27 -0.30
N ALA A 144 -0.66 0.95 -0.45
CA ALA A 144 -2.03 1.34 -0.18
C ALA A 144 -2.37 2.54 -1.06
N HIS A 145 -3.64 2.73 -1.45
CA HIS A 145 -4.01 3.95 -2.14
C HIS A 145 -4.27 5.09 -1.17
N LEU A 146 -4.05 6.33 -1.64
CA LEU A 146 -4.14 7.55 -0.84
C LEU A 146 -5.40 8.37 -1.10
N ASP A 147 -6.01 8.21 -2.28
CA ASP A 147 -7.24 8.87 -2.69
C ASP A 147 -8.49 8.22 -2.06
N HIS A 148 -9.64 8.84 -2.24
CA HIS A 148 -10.96 8.30 -1.94
C HIS A 148 -12.02 9.02 -2.77
N GLU A 149 -13.31 8.75 -2.53
CA GLU A 149 -14.48 9.15 -3.33
C GLU A 149 -14.76 10.67 -3.35
N GLY A 150 -14.17 11.46 -2.43
CA GLY A 150 -14.36 12.91 -2.39
C GLY A 150 -15.63 13.35 -1.68
N MET A 151 -16.40 14.22 -2.33
CA MET A 151 -17.64 14.78 -1.78
C MET A 151 -18.83 14.53 -2.72
N ASN A 152 -19.98 14.26 -2.14
CA ASN A 152 -21.24 14.23 -2.87
C ASN A 152 -22.20 15.29 -2.28
N PRO A 153 -22.32 16.48 -2.91
CA PRO A 153 -23.13 17.56 -2.41
C PRO A 153 -24.66 17.28 -2.46
N LEU A 154 -25.06 16.14 -3.04
CA LEU A 154 -26.47 15.72 -3.07
C LEU A 154 -26.87 14.87 -1.87
N LEU A 155 -25.90 14.50 -1.01
CA LEU A 155 -26.20 13.79 0.23
C LEU A 155 -26.75 14.74 1.28
N GLU A 156 -27.85 14.32 1.94
CA GLU A 156 -28.34 15.01 3.13
C GLU A 156 -27.42 14.68 4.32
N GLY A 157 -27.09 15.68 5.11
CA GLY A 157 -26.25 15.57 6.28
C GLY A 157 -24.76 15.76 5.95
N ASP A 158 -23.95 14.72 6.06
CA ASP A 158 -22.52 14.77 5.77
C ASP A 158 -22.24 14.42 4.31
N PRO A 159 -21.78 15.39 3.49
CA PRO A 159 -21.49 15.16 2.09
C PRO A 159 -20.08 14.60 1.81
N ILE A 160 -19.24 14.45 2.86
CA ILE A 160 -17.84 14.09 2.71
C ILE A 160 -17.66 12.60 2.93
N TYR A 161 -17.11 11.93 1.93
CA TYR A 161 -16.59 10.57 2.09
C TYR A 161 -15.21 10.65 2.71
N ASN A 162 -15.12 10.63 4.05
CA ASN A 162 -13.86 10.84 4.76
C ASN A 162 -12.82 9.74 4.52
N GLY A 163 -13.24 8.51 4.20
CA GLY A 163 -12.34 7.41 3.87
C GLY A 163 -11.41 7.00 5.01
N ALA A 164 -11.93 6.87 6.23
CA ALA A 164 -11.10 6.47 7.38
C ALA A 164 -10.63 5.02 7.26
N ASP A 165 -11.53 4.11 6.86
CA ASP A 165 -11.22 2.72 6.57
C ASP A 165 -10.67 2.59 5.16
N ASP A 166 -11.37 3.11 4.19
CA ASP A 166 -10.99 3.17 2.78
C ASP A 166 -10.38 4.54 2.43
N ASN A 167 -9.08 4.74 2.27
CA ASN A 167 -8.06 3.77 2.68
C ASN A 167 -7.01 4.45 3.57
N ALA A 168 -7.44 5.41 4.46
CA ALA A 168 -6.53 5.97 5.44
C ALA A 168 -5.98 4.88 6.39
N SER A 169 -6.73 3.77 6.60
CA SER A 169 -6.29 2.64 7.40
C SER A 169 -5.08 1.94 6.77
N GLY A 170 -5.13 1.64 5.48
CA GLY A 170 -4.03 1.04 4.73
C GLY A 170 -2.83 1.98 4.63
N VAL A 171 -3.05 3.27 4.31
CA VAL A 171 -1.98 4.28 4.31
C VAL A 171 -1.26 4.32 5.66
N SER A 172 -2.03 4.34 6.75
CA SER A 172 -1.47 4.31 8.12
C SER A 172 -0.63 3.06 8.37
N ALA A 173 -1.07 1.90 7.89
CA ALA A 173 -0.30 0.66 8.00
C ALA A 173 1.04 0.76 7.27
N VAL A 174 1.03 1.18 6.01
CA VAL A 174 2.25 1.30 5.19
C VAL A 174 3.23 2.32 5.81
N LEU A 175 2.74 3.46 6.33
CA LEU A 175 3.56 4.45 7.03
C LEU A 175 4.22 3.87 8.30
N GLN A 176 3.50 3.08 9.07
CA GLN A 176 4.05 2.45 10.28
C GLN A 176 5.03 1.33 9.96
N ILE A 177 4.77 0.52 8.92
CA ILE A 177 5.72 -0.49 8.44
C ILE A 177 7.01 0.21 7.99
N MET A 178 6.90 1.26 7.21
CA MET A 178 8.02 2.06 6.74
C MET A 178 8.88 2.56 7.91
N LYS A 179 8.24 3.14 8.94
CA LYS A 179 8.90 3.58 10.17
C LYS A 179 9.59 2.42 10.88
N ALA A 180 8.92 1.26 11.00
CA ALA A 180 9.50 0.09 11.65
C ALA A 180 10.76 -0.41 10.93
N PHE A 181 10.78 -0.38 9.60
CA PHE A 181 11.98 -0.69 8.82
C PHE A 181 13.10 0.33 9.04
N ALA A 182 12.82 1.61 8.98
CA ALA A 182 13.80 2.68 9.19
C ALA A 182 14.43 2.59 10.59
N GLU A 183 13.61 2.48 11.64
CA GLU A 183 14.07 2.43 13.04
C GLU A 183 14.76 1.11 13.43
N SER A 184 14.43 0.02 12.76
CA SER A 184 15.10 -1.25 13.01
C SER A 184 16.57 -1.23 12.61
N ALA A 185 16.92 -0.42 11.61
CA ALA A 185 18.23 -0.41 10.95
C ALA A 185 18.66 -1.82 10.45
N VAL A 186 17.69 -2.70 10.18
CA VAL A 186 17.95 -4.01 9.59
C VAL A 186 17.89 -3.86 8.07
N LYS A 187 18.99 -4.24 7.41
CA LYS A 187 19.02 -4.26 5.95
C LYS A 187 18.21 -5.45 5.45
N PRO A 188 17.10 -5.24 4.74
CA PRO A 188 16.28 -6.34 4.22
C PRO A 188 17.04 -7.13 3.15
N LEU A 189 16.57 -8.36 2.84
CA LEU A 189 17.17 -9.17 1.78
C LEU A 189 16.95 -8.51 0.41
N ARG A 190 15.73 -8.07 0.15
CA ARG A 190 15.35 -7.35 -1.07
C ARG A 190 15.08 -5.89 -0.77
N THR A 191 15.16 -5.04 -1.77
CA THR A 191 14.71 -3.65 -1.64
C THR A 191 13.21 -3.63 -1.34
N VAL A 192 12.83 -2.95 -0.25
CA VAL A 192 11.43 -2.76 0.12
C VAL A 192 10.99 -1.39 -0.37
N VAL A 193 9.99 -1.39 -1.24
CA VAL A 193 9.35 -0.18 -1.77
C VAL A 193 8.09 0.08 -0.98
N PHE A 194 7.93 1.30 -0.48
CA PHE A 194 6.71 1.80 0.14
C PHE A 194 6.00 2.69 -0.87
N ALA A 195 4.81 2.27 -1.28
CA ALA A 195 4.09 2.89 -2.37
C ALA A 195 2.71 3.36 -1.90
N PHE A 196 2.37 4.60 -2.26
CA PHE A 196 1.05 5.19 -2.02
C PHE A 196 0.49 5.61 -3.36
N TRP A 197 -0.58 4.91 -3.77
CA TRP A 197 -1.15 5.02 -5.10
C TRP A 197 -2.19 6.12 -5.14
N ASP A 198 -2.24 6.86 -6.24
CA ASP A 198 -3.25 7.89 -6.49
C ASP A 198 -4.20 7.44 -7.60
N GLY A 199 -5.51 7.67 -7.41
CA GLY A 199 -6.54 7.32 -8.38
C GLY A 199 -6.93 5.84 -8.40
N GLU A 200 -6.90 5.15 -7.27
CA GLU A 200 -7.41 3.77 -7.13
C GLU A 200 -8.91 3.74 -7.45
N GLU A 201 -9.69 4.65 -6.84
CA GLU A 201 -11.16 4.77 -6.95
C GLU A 201 -11.63 5.06 -8.39
N GLU A 202 -10.75 5.60 -9.21
CA GLU A 202 -10.98 5.87 -10.63
C GLU A 202 -10.52 4.70 -11.54
N GLY A 203 -10.13 3.56 -10.95
CA GLY A 203 -9.79 2.32 -11.65
C GLY A 203 -8.31 1.93 -11.58
N LEU A 204 -7.72 1.94 -10.38
CA LEU A 204 -6.36 1.48 -10.07
C LEU A 204 -5.28 2.29 -10.82
N LEU A 205 -5.51 3.60 -11.06
CA LEU A 205 -4.73 4.36 -12.02
C LEU A 205 -3.24 4.44 -11.65
N GLY A 206 -2.95 4.67 -10.37
CA GLY A 206 -1.59 4.81 -9.87
C GLY A 206 -0.79 3.52 -9.93
N SER A 207 -1.36 2.44 -9.43
CA SER A 207 -0.69 1.13 -9.46
C SER A 207 -0.56 0.59 -10.89
N ARG A 208 -1.55 0.83 -11.77
CA ARG A 208 -1.44 0.51 -13.21
C ARG A 208 -0.30 1.28 -13.85
N TYR A 209 -0.24 2.60 -13.67
CA TYR A 209 0.83 3.41 -14.22
C TYR A 209 2.21 2.94 -13.74
N PHE A 210 2.34 2.64 -12.44
CA PHE A 210 3.57 2.10 -11.88
C PHE A 210 3.95 0.78 -12.55
N THR A 211 3.04 -0.18 -12.61
CA THR A 211 3.34 -1.51 -13.16
C THR A 211 3.62 -1.50 -14.67
N GLU A 212 3.10 -0.50 -15.40
CA GLU A 212 3.40 -0.32 -16.83
C GLU A 212 4.72 0.40 -17.09
N THR A 213 5.16 1.27 -16.16
CA THR A 213 6.30 2.17 -16.42
C THR A 213 7.53 1.87 -15.58
N PHE A 214 7.42 1.08 -14.50
CA PHE A 214 8.57 0.73 -13.69
C PHE A 214 9.51 -0.22 -14.43
N PRO A 215 10.75 0.19 -14.75
CA PRO A 215 11.64 -0.55 -15.66
C PRO A 215 12.08 -1.91 -15.14
N ASN A 216 11.91 -2.16 -13.82
CA ASN A 216 12.29 -3.41 -13.17
C ASN A 216 11.06 -4.19 -12.66
N ILE A 217 9.91 -4.07 -13.31
CA ILE A 217 8.68 -4.74 -12.86
C ILE A 217 8.83 -6.27 -12.80
N ASP A 218 9.61 -6.87 -13.71
CA ASP A 218 9.97 -8.27 -13.73
C ASP A 218 10.82 -8.73 -12.54
N ARG A 219 11.44 -7.79 -11.84
CA ARG A 219 12.24 -8.00 -10.63
C ARG A 219 11.47 -7.78 -9.34
N VAL A 220 10.22 -7.41 -9.42
CA VAL A 220 9.31 -7.38 -8.27
C VAL A 220 8.93 -8.80 -7.91
N LYS A 221 9.30 -9.24 -6.70
CA LYS A 221 9.14 -10.62 -6.21
C LYS A 221 7.93 -10.81 -5.32
N GLY A 222 7.23 -9.73 -5.02
CA GLY A 222 5.98 -9.77 -4.27
C GLY A 222 5.39 -8.38 -4.08
N TYR A 223 4.07 -8.34 -4.01
CA TYR A 223 3.30 -7.15 -3.66
C TYR A 223 2.46 -7.41 -2.41
N ILE A 224 2.39 -6.45 -1.53
CA ILE A 224 1.63 -6.52 -0.30
C ILE A 224 0.68 -5.34 -0.26
N ASN A 225 -0.61 -5.63 -0.39
CA ASN A 225 -1.68 -4.66 -0.43
C ASN A 225 -2.34 -4.52 0.94
N PHE A 226 -2.56 -3.28 1.36
CA PHE A 226 -3.38 -2.94 2.52
C PHE A 226 -4.53 -2.07 2.06
N ASP A 227 -5.74 -2.60 2.19
CA ASP A 227 -6.94 -1.89 1.78
C ASP A 227 -8.12 -2.28 2.67
N MET A 228 -8.70 -1.27 3.33
CA MET A 228 -9.80 -1.41 4.28
C MET A 228 -9.46 -2.40 5.41
N ILE A 229 -8.56 -1.98 6.31
CA ILE A 229 -8.08 -2.81 7.43
C ILE A 229 -8.39 -2.20 8.81
N GLY A 230 -9.27 -1.23 8.85
CA GLY A 230 -9.58 -0.45 10.06
C GLY A 230 -10.87 -0.84 10.77
N ARG A 231 -11.68 -1.74 10.22
CA ARG A 231 -12.97 -2.16 10.77
C ARG A 231 -12.99 -3.64 11.12
N ASP A 232 -13.93 -4.03 11.98
CA ASP A 232 -14.27 -5.44 12.18
C ASP A 232 -15.36 -5.82 11.18
N HIS A 233 -15.01 -6.54 10.13
CA HIS A 233 -15.96 -7.02 9.12
C HIS A 233 -16.98 -8.01 9.71
N LYS A 234 -16.55 -8.81 10.68
CA LYS A 234 -17.40 -9.75 11.43
C LYS A 234 -17.33 -9.42 12.92
N PRO A 235 -18.21 -8.53 13.44
CA PRO A 235 -18.18 -8.15 14.84
C PRO A 235 -18.31 -9.30 15.83
N GLU A 236 -18.92 -10.42 15.40
CA GLU A 236 -19.07 -11.65 16.17
C GLU A 236 -17.77 -12.49 16.27
N ILE A 237 -16.78 -12.20 15.42
CA ILE A 237 -15.47 -12.86 15.45
C ILE A 237 -14.40 -11.81 15.73
N PRO A 238 -13.99 -11.63 16.97
CA PRO A 238 -12.95 -10.65 17.30
C PRO A 238 -11.67 -10.92 16.52
N GLU A 239 -10.97 -9.86 16.09
CA GLU A 239 -9.71 -9.96 15.36
C GLU A 239 -9.82 -10.64 13.98
N TYR A 240 -11.02 -10.76 13.43
CA TYR A 240 -11.23 -11.32 12.08
C TYR A 240 -10.55 -10.44 11.03
N MET A 241 -9.93 -11.10 10.05
CA MET A 241 -9.42 -10.46 8.85
C MET A 241 -9.46 -11.41 7.67
N VAL A 242 -9.57 -10.87 6.47
CA VAL A 242 -9.41 -11.62 5.24
C VAL A 242 -7.96 -11.53 4.77
N TYR A 243 -7.37 -12.67 4.44
CA TYR A 243 -6.02 -12.77 3.91
C TYR A 243 -6.05 -13.44 2.54
N PHE A 244 -6.11 -12.61 1.50
CA PHE A 244 -5.95 -13.09 0.13
C PHE A 244 -4.46 -13.29 -0.16
N TYR A 245 -4.14 -14.35 -0.88
CA TYR A 245 -2.79 -14.61 -1.34
C TYR A 245 -2.80 -15.38 -2.67
N THR A 246 -1.75 -15.24 -3.47
CA THR A 246 -1.60 -16.00 -4.71
C THR A 246 -1.57 -17.48 -4.39
N GLY A 247 -2.55 -18.25 -4.88
CA GLY A 247 -2.79 -19.65 -4.52
C GLY A 247 -1.65 -20.59 -4.91
N SER A 248 -0.94 -20.30 -6.01
CA SER A 248 0.30 -21.00 -6.41
C SER A 248 1.49 -20.76 -5.46
N HIS A 249 1.33 -19.90 -4.45
CA HIS A 249 2.32 -19.58 -3.41
C HIS A 249 1.77 -19.89 -2.00
N PRO A 250 1.49 -21.16 -1.67
CA PRO A 250 0.89 -21.54 -0.39
C PRO A 250 1.77 -21.18 0.82
N GLU A 251 3.08 -21.01 0.62
CA GLU A 251 4.02 -20.55 1.64
C GLU A 251 3.64 -19.20 2.25
N TYR A 252 2.90 -18.33 1.56
CA TYR A 252 2.43 -17.06 2.12
C TYR A 252 1.48 -17.27 3.31
N ALA A 253 0.59 -18.24 3.20
CA ALA A 253 -0.27 -18.62 4.31
C ALA A 253 0.51 -19.24 5.46
N ASP A 254 1.52 -20.06 5.15
CA ASP A 254 2.35 -20.73 6.17
C ASP A 254 3.22 -19.72 6.93
N TRP A 255 3.75 -18.70 6.24
CA TRP A 255 4.49 -17.61 6.87
C TRP A 255 3.59 -16.84 7.86
N LEU A 256 2.40 -16.44 7.44
CA LEU A 256 1.47 -15.74 8.34
C LEU A 256 1.11 -16.61 9.56
N ARG A 257 0.80 -17.89 9.36
CA ARG A 257 0.52 -18.83 10.48
C ARG A 257 1.70 -18.95 11.44
N ALA A 258 2.94 -19.00 10.91
CA ALA A 258 4.14 -19.05 11.72
C ALA A 258 4.34 -17.78 12.53
N ASP A 259 4.10 -16.62 11.93
CA ASP A 259 4.26 -15.32 12.59
C ASP A 259 3.18 -15.06 13.64
N LEU A 260 1.94 -15.44 13.38
CA LEU A 260 0.86 -15.39 14.38
C LEU A 260 1.24 -16.15 15.66
N ARG A 261 1.80 -17.36 15.50
CA ARG A 261 2.29 -18.15 16.64
C ARG A 261 3.52 -17.52 17.30
N ARG A 262 4.53 -17.13 16.50
CA ARG A 262 5.80 -16.59 16.99
C ARG A 262 5.64 -15.33 17.82
N TYR A 263 4.71 -14.48 17.43
CA TYR A 263 4.48 -13.19 18.06
C TYR A 263 3.22 -13.14 18.94
N ALA A 264 2.59 -14.30 19.14
CA ALA A 264 1.36 -14.44 19.93
C ALA A 264 0.29 -13.42 19.51
N LEU A 265 0.03 -13.35 18.20
CA LEU A 265 -0.93 -12.42 17.64
C LEU A 265 -2.33 -13.04 17.65
N ALA A 266 -3.32 -12.27 18.11
CA ALA A 266 -4.70 -12.73 18.27
C ALA A 266 -5.53 -12.72 16.96
N LEU A 267 -4.94 -12.32 15.82
CA LEU A 267 -5.66 -12.27 14.54
C LEU A 267 -6.22 -13.62 14.14
N GLN A 268 -7.41 -13.61 13.56
CA GLN A 268 -8.12 -14.77 13.00
C GLN A 268 -8.26 -14.61 11.48
N PRO A 269 -7.22 -14.98 10.69
CA PRO A 269 -7.26 -14.84 9.26
C PRO A 269 -8.18 -15.86 8.60
N ASP A 270 -9.06 -15.39 7.73
CA ASP A 270 -9.72 -16.18 6.71
C ASP A 270 -8.80 -16.27 5.49
N TYR A 271 -8.14 -17.42 5.32
CA TYR A 271 -7.15 -17.63 4.26
C TYR A 271 -7.83 -17.91 2.92
N ARG A 272 -7.69 -17.00 1.96
CA ARG A 272 -8.31 -17.09 0.63
C ARG A 272 -7.26 -17.15 -0.48
N PRO A 273 -6.90 -18.36 -0.95
CA PRO A 273 -6.04 -18.49 -2.12
C PRO A 273 -6.77 -17.97 -3.37
N TRP A 274 -6.05 -17.16 -4.17
CA TRP A 274 -6.57 -16.58 -5.40
C TRP A 274 -5.45 -16.39 -6.42
N ASP A 275 -5.38 -17.27 -7.43
CA ASP A 275 -4.25 -17.30 -8.38
C ASP A 275 -4.18 -16.08 -9.31
N TYR A 276 -5.33 -15.47 -9.61
CA TYR A 276 -5.36 -14.30 -10.50
C TYR A 276 -6.26 -13.18 -9.95
N PRO A 277 -5.84 -12.52 -8.86
CA PRO A 277 -6.66 -11.51 -8.18
C PRO A 277 -6.61 -10.15 -8.89
N VAL A 278 -7.23 -10.04 -10.08
CA VAL A 278 -7.22 -8.83 -10.91
C VAL A 278 -8.26 -7.78 -10.52
N GLY A 279 -9.09 -8.09 -9.55
CA GLY A 279 -10.12 -7.18 -9.02
C GLY A 279 -9.91 -6.87 -7.56
N GLY A 280 -10.76 -6.01 -7.04
CA GLY A 280 -10.85 -5.66 -5.62
C GLY A 280 -10.04 -4.44 -5.23
N SER A 281 -8.78 -4.33 -5.60
CA SER A 281 -7.90 -3.22 -5.24
C SER A 281 -6.62 -3.21 -6.09
N ASP A 282 -5.61 -2.43 -5.73
CA ASP A 282 -4.32 -2.28 -6.42
C ASP A 282 -3.55 -3.59 -6.66
N ASN A 283 -3.89 -4.65 -5.91
CA ASN A 283 -3.41 -6.01 -6.18
C ASN A 283 -3.63 -6.43 -7.64
N GLY A 284 -4.73 -5.96 -8.25
CA GLY A 284 -5.07 -6.28 -9.63
C GLY A 284 -4.02 -5.84 -10.64
N SER A 285 -3.36 -4.70 -10.42
CA SER A 285 -2.30 -4.20 -11.30
C SER A 285 -1.07 -5.11 -11.28
N PHE A 286 -0.67 -5.59 -10.12
CA PHE A 286 0.46 -6.51 -9.95
C PHE A 286 0.14 -7.92 -10.44
N ALA A 287 -1.08 -8.41 -10.18
CA ALA A 287 -1.52 -9.71 -10.68
C ALA A 287 -1.47 -9.81 -12.21
N ARG A 288 -1.83 -8.73 -12.93
CA ARG A 288 -1.72 -8.67 -14.41
C ARG A 288 -0.29 -8.80 -14.92
N LYS A 289 0.70 -8.47 -14.09
CA LYS A 289 2.14 -8.63 -14.39
C LYS A 289 2.71 -9.95 -13.88
N GLY A 290 1.88 -10.85 -13.33
CA GLY A 290 2.29 -12.13 -12.78
C GLY A 290 3.11 -12.01 -11.48
N VAL A 291 3.01 -10.88 -10.79
CA VAL A 291 3.68 -10.67 -9.50
C VAL A 291 2.87 -11.37 -8.40
N PRO A 292 3.48 -12.31 -7.64
CA PRO A 292 2.82 -12.92 -6.50
C PRO A 292 2.47 -11.87 -5.44
N LEU A 293 1.34 -12.04 -4.77
CA LEU A 293 0.88 -11.02 -3.84
C LEU A 293 0.14 -11.58 -2.62
N VAL A 294 0.01 -10.71 -1.64
CA VAL A 294 -0.94 -10.82 -0.53
C VAL A 294 -1.76 -9.54 -0.41
N TRP A 295 -3.01 -9.66 0.02
CA TRP A 295 -3.89 -8.54 0.28
C TRP A 295 -4.58 -8.74 1.63
N PHE A 296 -4.37 -7.77 2.51
CA PHE A 296 -5.00 -7.69 3.83
C PHE A 296 -6.26 -6.82 3.74
N HIS A 297 -7.35 -7.36 4.21
CA HIS A 297 -8.67 -6.73 4.17
C HIS A 297 -9.50 -7.14 5.41
N THR A 298 -10.45 -6.30 5.83
CA THR A 298 -11.37 -6.61 6.95
C THR A 298 -12.83 -6.41 6.57
#